data_791fb9e1cd60508badc784f67facee00
#
_entry.id   791fb9e1cd60508badc784f67facee00
#
_cell.length_a   1.000
_cell.length_b   1.000
_cell.length_c   1.000
_cell.angle_alpha   90.00
_cell.angle_beta   90.00
_cell.angle_gamma   90.00
#
_symmetry.space_group_name_H-M   'P 1'
#
loop_
_entity.id
_entity.type
_entity.pdbx_description
1 polymer ?
#
loop_
_entity_poly.entity_id
_entity_poly.type
_entity_poly.pdbx_seq_one_letter_code
_entity_poly.pdbx_strand_id
1 'polypeptide(L)'
;MFDKLEDLLIRFEEIMGELNEPTVANNQERFRKLMKEQSDLTPIVNAYKEYKKSKQDVEDSLVMLDEESDEDMREMLKEELNTAKKRIEELEQELKVLLLPKDPNDDKNVIVEIRAGAGGDEAALFAAEVYRLYVHYAESQRWKVETMNVDEIGIGGMKEVNFMISGQGAYSKLKYESGVHRVQRVPETESGGRIHTSTITVAVMPEVEDVDVVIDEKDIRIDVMRASGNGGQCVNTTDSAVRLTHYPTGIVVYSQTEKSQLQNKAKAFALLRAKLYDIEQQKAHDAEAELRRSQIGTGDRSEKIRTYNFPQGRVTDHRIGLTLYKLDKVMDGDIQEIIDACIAADQAAKLAKMNEQ
;
A
#
# COMPACT_ATOMS: atom_id res chain seq x y z
N MET A 1 -10.93 10.46 -21.96
CA MET A 1 -9.84 10.91 -21.09
C MET A 1 -10.04 12.38 -20.68
N PHE A 2 -10.15 13.30 -21.63
CA PHE A 2 -10.23 14.73 -21.33
C PHE A 2 -11.50 15.13 -20.56
N ASP A 3 -12.65 14.52 -20.81
CA ASP A 3 -13.88 14.78 -20.05
C ASP A 3 -13.68 14.45 -18.55
N LYS A 4 -13.01 13.34 -18.25
CA LYS A 4 -12.68 12.99 -16.86
C LYS A 4 -11.73 13.99 -16.20
N LEU A 5 -10.79 14.57 -16.95
CA LEU A 5 -9.86 15.59 -16.44
C LEU A 5 -10.57 16.90 -16.12
N GLU A 6 -11.59 17.26 -16.92
CA GLU A 6 -12.42 18.43 -16.63
C GLU A 6 -13.25 18.22 -15.36
N ASP A 7 -13.87 17.04 -15.19
CA ASP A 7 -14.60 16.69 -13.98
C ASP A 7 -13.70 16.75 -12.73
N LEU A 8 -12.44 16.27 -12.85
CA LEU A 8 -11.47 16.32 -11.75
C LEU A 8 -11.03 17.75 -11.42
N LEU A 9 -10.94 18.64 -12.42
CA LEU A 9 -10.65 20.06 -12.22
C LEU A 9 -11.79 20.72 -11.45
N ILE A 10 -13.04 20.50 -11.85
CA ILE A 10 -14.23 21.01 -11.17
C ILE A 10 -14.25 20.50 -9.72
N ARG A 11 -14.03 19.21 -9.53
CA ARG A 11 -13.99 18.62 -8.18
C ARG A 11 -12.90 19.23 -7.30
N PHE A 12 -11.74 19.50 -7.87
CA PHE A 12 -10.64 20.16 -7.15
C PHE A 12 -11.02 21.58 -6.70
N GLU A 13 -11.71 22.35 -7.55
CA GLU A 13 -12.20 23.68 -7.22
C GLU A 13 -13.29 23.66 -6.13
N GLU A 14 -14.18 22.66 -6.16
CA GLU A 14 -15.16 22.42 -5.10
C GLU A 14 -14.48 22.14 -3.76
N ILE A 15 -13.47 21.25 -3.75
CA ILE A 15 -12.69 20.92 -2.53
C ILE A 15 -12.02 22.17 -1.96
N MET A 16 -11.42 22.99 -2.82
CA MET A 16 -10.81 24.25 -2.40
C MET A 16 -11.85 25.22 -1.80
N GLY A 17 -13.07 25.23 -2.33
CA GLY A 17 -14.20 25.98 -1.76
C GLY A 17 -14.61 25.43 -0.40
N GLU A 18 -14.83 24.10 -0.29
CA GLU A 18 -15.22 23.44 0.94
C GLU A 18 -14.18 23.62 2.06
N LEU A 19 -12.89 23.54 1.75
CA LEU A 19 -11.81 23.73 2.73
C LEU A 19 -11.77 25.14 3.34
N ASN A 20 -12.29 26.14 2.64
CA ASN A 20 -12.41 27.51 3.13
C ASN A 20 -13.65 27.72 4.01
N GLU A 21 -14.56 26.74 4.12
CA GLU A 21 -15.74 26.85 4.97
C GLU A 21 -15.41 26.65 6.43
N PRO A 22 -15.87 27.52 7.36
CA PRO A 22 -15.66 27.37 8.81
C PRO A 22 -16.23 26.06 9.38
N THR A 23 -17.26 25.50 8.74
CA THR A 23 -17.92 24.26 9.14
C THR A 23 -17.00 23.04 8.96
N VAL A 24 -16.15 23.04 7.95
CA VAL A 24 -15.21 21.96 7.65
C VAL A 24 -14.01 22.02 8.60
N ALA A 25 -13.54 23.23 8.96
CA ALA A 25 -12.45 23.42 9.91
C ALA A 25 -12.77 22.83 11.30
N ASN A 26 -14.04 22.79 11.69
CA ASN A 26 -14.52 22.23 12.95
C ASN A 26 -14.70 20.70 12.93
N ASN A 27 -14.68 20.07 11.74
CA ASN A 27 -14.80 18.62 11.57
C ASN A 27 -13.47 18.03 11.10
N GLN A 28 -12.66 17.58 12.05
CA GLN A 28 -11.29 17.10 11.79
C GLN A 28 -11.25 15.90 10.81
N GLU A 29 -12.23 15.02 10.84
CA GLU A 29 -12.29 13.85 9.94
C GLU A 29 -12.59 14.28 8.50
N ARG A 30 -13.60 15.14 8.31
CA ARG A 30 -13.95 15.69 6.99
C ARG A 30 -12.80 16.52 6.42
N PHE A 31 -12.16 17.34 7.26
CA PHE A 31 -11.00 18.13 6.86
C PHE A 31 -9.84 17.25 6.37
N ARG A 32 -9.52 16.17 7.09
CA ARG A 32 -8.47 15.22 6.67
C ARG A 32 -8.79 14.55 5.34
N LYS A 33 -10.05 14.13 5.14
CA LYS A 33 -10.49 13.50 3.87
C LYS A 33 -10.35 14.47 2.71
N LEU A 34 -10.81 15.71 2.85
CA LEU A 34 -10.69 16.73 1.81
C LEU A 34 -9.25 17.12 1.50
N MET A 35 -8.40 17.26 2.54
CA MET A 35 -6.96 17.53 2.35
C MET A 35 -6.25 16.40 1.62
N LYS A 36 -6.60 15.15 1.92
CA LYS A 36 -6.04 13.99 1.19
C LYS A 36 -6.49 14.00 -0.27
N GLU A 37 -7.78 14.18 -0.53
CA GLU A 37 -8.35 14.27 -1.88
C GLU A 37 -7.71 15.42 -2.68
N GLN A 38 -7.53 16.59 -2.07
CA GLN A 38 -6.83 17.74 -2.67
C GLN A 38 -5.37 17.37 -3.03
N SER A 39 -4.65 16.74 -2.10
CA SER A 39 -3.26 16.33 -2.33
C SER A 39 -3.14 15.34 -3.49
N ASP A 40 -4.08 14.40 -3.59
CA ASP A 40 -4.12 13.42 -4.67
C ASP A 40 -4.44 14.02 -6.04
N LEU A 41 -5.32 15.04 -6.09
CA LEU A 41 -5.73 15.70 -7.32
C LEU A 41 -4.74 16.77 -7.79
N THR A 42 -3.97 17.38 -6.88
CA THR A 42 -3.04 18.47 -7.18
C THR A 42 -2.10 18.17 -8.36
N PRO A 43 -1.37 17.05 -8.43
CA PRO A 43 -0.47 16.76 -9.55
C PRO A 43 -1.24 16.62 -10.87
N ILE A 44 -2.42 16.00 -10.86
CA ILE A 44 -3.26 15.81 -12.05
C ILE A 44 -3.74 17.16 -12.57
N VAL A 45 -4.25 18.01 -11.69
CA VAL A 45 -4.78 19.34 -12.02
C VAL A 45 -3.68 20.26 -12.54
N ASN A 46 -2.49 20.22 -11.94
CA ASN A 46 -1.35 21.03 -12.38
C ASN A 46 -0.89 20.61 -13.78
N ALA A 47 -0.70 19.32 -14.03
CA ALA A 47 -0.34 18.80 -15.35
C ALA A 47 -1.43 19.13 -16.40
N TYR A 48 -2.69 19.05 -16.04
CA TYR A 48 -3.79 19.37 -16.95
C TYR A 48 -3.90 20.87 -17.25
N LYS A 49 -3.68 21.75 -16.26
CA LYS A 49 -3.61 23.20 -16.48
C LYS A 49 -2.45 23.57 -17.40
N GLU A 50 -1.29 22.95 -17.21
CA GLU A 50 -0.13 23.14 -18.07
C GLU A 50 -0.41 22.64 -19.49
N TYR A 51 -1.06 21.48 -19.63
CA TYR A 51 -1.51 20.97 -20.93
C TYR A 51 -2.44 21.94 -21.66
N LYS A 52 -3.47 22.48 -20.98
CA LYS A 52 -4.37 23.49 -21.54
C LYS A 52 -3.61 24.73 -21.99
N LYS A 53 -2.67 25.21 -21.17
CA LYS A 53 -1.84 26.36 -21.49
C LYS A 53 -0.97 26.10 -22.73
N SER A 54 -0.25 24.97 -22.76
CA SER A 54 0.59 24.62 -23.90
C SER A 54 -0.22 24.46 -25.19
N LYS A 55 -1.46 23.97 -25.11
CA LYS A 55 -2.37 23.90 -26.24
C LYS A 55 -2.79 25.27 -26.73
N GLN A 56 -3.10 26.20 -25.83
CA GLN A 56 -3.40 27.59 -26.16
C GLN A 56 -2.19 28.27 -26.79
N ASP A 57 -0.99 28.07 -26.23
CA ASP A 57 0.27 28.62 -26.76
C ASP A 57 0.52 28.13 -28.20
N VAL A 58 0.18 26.88 -28.53
CA VAL A 58 0.24 26.35 -29.91
C VAL A 58 -0.75 27.05 -30.82
N GLU A 59 -2.00 27.23 -30.39
CA GLU A 59 -3.04 27.93 -31.17
C GLU A 59 -2.63 29.38 -31.42
N ASP A 60 -2.18 30.11 -30.41
CA ASP A 60 -1.73 31.50 -30.49
C ASP A 60 -0.48 31.64 -31.39
N SER A 61 0.50 30.73 -31.27
CA SER A 61 1.69 30.73 -32.12
C SER A 61 1.36 30.44 -33.60
N LEU A 62 0.35 29.61 -33.89
CA LEU A 62 -0.10 29.37 -35.25
C LEU A 62 -0.76 30.61 -35.87
N VAL A 63 -1.61 31.32 -35.12
CA VAL A 63 -2.21 32.58 -35.57
C VAL A 63 -1.15 33.64 -35.82
N MET A 64 -0.19 33.80 -34.89
CA MET A 64 0.91 34.77 -35.05
C MET A 64 1.79 34.41 -36.26
N LEU A 65 2.03 33.13 -36.54
CA LEU A 65 2.83 32.68 -37.68
C LEU A 65 2.19 33.02 -39.04
N ASP A 66 0.85 33.05 -39.09
CA ASP A 66 0.10 33.42 -40.30
C ASP A 66 0.10 34.94 -40.53
N GLU A 67 0.18 35.76 -39.50
CA GLU A 67 0.17 37.22 -39.56
C GLU A 67 1.57 37.83 -39.68
N GLU A 68 2.63 37.12 -39.23
CA GLU A 68 4.00 37.64 -39.18
C GLU A 68 4.70 37.53 -40.54
N SER A 69 5.34 38.64 -40.96
CA SER A 69 6.04 38.78 -42.23
C SER A 69 7.57 38.73 -42.07
N ASP A 70 8.09 38.93 -40.86
CA ASP A 70 9.52 38.90 -40.57
C ASP A 70 10.01 37.49 -40.46
N GLU A 71 11.06 37.17 -41.22
CA GLU A 71 11.61 35.80 -41.33
C GLU A 71 12.27 35.30 -40.05
N ASP A 72 12.92 36.18 -39.30
CA ASP A 72 13.57 35.87 -38.01
C ASP A 72 12.54 35.61 -36.94
N MET A 73 11.48 36.42 -36.91
CA MET A 73 10.35 36.22 -35.97
C MET A 73 9.59 34.94 -36.28
N ARG A 74 9.41 34.61 -37.57
CA ARG A 74 8.77 33.34 -37.98
C ARG A 74 9.59 32.11 -37.56
N GLU A 75 10.93 32.21 -37.57
CA GLU A 75 11.80 31.11 -37.14
C GLU A 75 11.70 30.89 -35.62
N MET A 76 11.70 31.96 -34.82
CA MET A 76 11.44 31.89 -33.38
C MET A 76 10.09 31.28 -33.05
N LEU A 77 9.00 31.70 -33.72
CA LEU A 77 7.67 31.15 -33.52
C LEU A 77 7.59 29.67 -33.87
N LYS A 78 8.33 29.22 -34.90
CA LYS A 78 8.41 27.77 -35.24
C LYS A 78 9.13 26.98 -34.17
N GLU A 79 10.19 27.51 -33.56
CA GLU A 79 10.89 26.87 -32.45
C GLU A 79 10.01 26.76 -31.21
N GLU A 80 9.30 27.86 -30.85
CA GLU A 80 8.31 27.86 -29.75
C GLU A 80 7.21 26.83 -30.00
N LEU A 81 6.65 26.81 -31.21
CA LEU A 81 5.61 25.86 -31.61
C LEU A 81 6.09 24.40 -31.51
N ASN A 82 7.32 24.11 -31.92
CA ASN A 82 7.90 22.76 -31.79
C ASN A 82 8.12 22.38 -30.33
N THR A 83 8.57 23.33 -29.50
CA THR A 83 8.77 23.11 -28.06
C THR A 83 7.43 22.85 -27.36
N ALA A 84 6.41 23.65 -27.65
CA ALA A 84 5.08 23.49 -27.09
C ALA A 84 4.42 22.16 -27.52
N LYS A 85 4.58 21.76 -28.78
CA LYS A 85 4.08 20.45 -29.26
C LYS A 85 4.74 19.27 -28.54
N LYS A 86 6.07 19.28 -28.36
CA LYS A 86 6.77 18.25 -27.58
C LYS A 86 6.27 18.20 -26.14
N ARG A 87 6.08 19.38 -25.54
CA ARG A 87 5.57 19.47 -24.17
C ARG A 87 4.16 18.91 -24.02
N ILE A 88 3.30 19.14 -25.02
CA ILE A 88 1.96 18.53 -25.09
C ILE A 88 2.04 17.00 -25.10
N GLU A 89 2.91 16.42 -25.94
CA GLU A 89 3.07 14.97 -26.01
C GLU A 89 3.58 14.37 -24.68
N GLU A 90 4.54 15.05 -24.03
CA GLU A 90 5.04 14.66 -22.69
C GLU A 90 3.92 14.71 -21.65
N LEU A 91 3.16 15.81 -21.60
CA LEU A 91 2.06 16.01 -20.67
C LEU A 91 0.91 15.01 -20.91
N GLU A 92 0.64 14.62 -22.15
CA GLU A 92 -0.34 13.57 -22.44
C GLU A 92 0.08 12.21 -21.86
N GLN A 93 1.37 11.87 -21.94
CA GLN A 93 1.87 10.63 -21.32
C GLN A 93 1.86 10.73 -19.79
N GLU A 94 2.28 11.86 -19.25
CA GLU A 94 2.25 12.11 -17.80
C GLU A 94 0.82 12.03 -17.24
N LEU A 95 -0.16 12.65 -17.90
CA LEU A 95 -1.57 12.59 -17.51
C LEU A 95 -2.13 11.17 -17.59
N LYS A 96 -1.75 10.38 -18.58
CA LYS A 96 -2.14 8.96 -18.64
C LYS A 96 -1.64 8.18 -17.42
N VAL A 97 -0.40 8.43 -17.00
CA VAL A 97 0.19 7.78 -15.82
C VAL A 97 -0.49 8.26 -14.54
N LEU A 98 -0.74 9.57 -14.41
CA LEU A 98 -1.40 10.16 -13.23
C LEU A 98 -2.85 9.71 -13.06
N LEU A 99 -3.53 9.35 -14.16
CA LEU A 99 -4.90 8.82 -14.13
C LEU A 99 -4.98 7.32 -13.83
N LEU A 100 -3.84 6.62 -13.73
CA LEU A 100 -3.85 5.22 -13.32
C LEU A 100 -4.41 5.07 -11.90
N PRO A 101 -5.22 4.04 -11.64
CA PRO A 101 -5.75 3.81 -10.31
C PRO A 101 -4.60 3.61 -9.32
N LYS A 102 -4.54 4.49 -8.33
CA LYS A 102 -3.60 4.37 -7.21
C LYS A 102 -4.05 3.24 -6.28
N ASP A 103 -3.11 2.50 -5.75
CA ASP A 103 -3.38 1.54 -4.69
C ASP A 103 -3.72 2.31 -3.40
N PRO A 104 -4.86 2.05 -2.74
CA PRO A 104 -5.26 2.75 -1.53
C PRO A 104 -4.25 2.57 -0.38
N ASN A 105 -3.37 1.58 -0.48
CA ASN A 105 -2.33 1.30 0.51
C ASN A 105 -1.01 2.04 0.24
N ASP A 106 -0.85 2.72 -0.91
CA ASP A 106 0.43 3.35 -1.30
C ASP A 106 0.94 4.38 -0.29
N ASP A 107 0.05 5.04 0.46
CA ASP A 107 0.42 6.02 1.50
C ASP A 107 0.70 5.41 2.87
N LYS A 108 0.47 4.11 3.04
CA LYS A 108 0.63 3.44 4.34
C LYS A 108 2.09 3.14 4.66
N ASN A 109 2.37 2.97 5.95
CA ASN A 109 3.58 2.33 6.41
C ASN A 109 3.59 0.86 5.96
N VAL A 110 4.75 0.25 5.97
CA VAL A 110 4.93 -1.11 5.48
C VAL A 110 5.53 -2.00 6.56
N ILE A 111 4.99 -3.20 6.68
CA ILE A 111 5.55 -4.29 7.46
C ILE A 111 6.26 -5.22 6.49
N VAL A 112 7.54 -5.44 6.71
CA VAL A 112 8.37 -6.35 5.93
C VAL A 112 8.71 -7.57 6.77
N GLU A 113 8.45 -8.74 6.24
CA GLU A 113 8.80 -10.03 6.83
C GLU A 113 9.79 -10.74 5.91
N ILE A 114 10.96 -11.09 6.44
CA ILE A 114 11.98 -11.87 5.74
C ILE A 114 12.12 -13.20 6.44
N ARG A 115 12.01 -14.29 5.69
CA ARG A 115 12.21 -15.66 6.20
C ARG A 115 13.27 -16.39 5.39
N ALA A 116 14.14 -17.12 6.08
CA ALA A 116 15.03 -18.06 5.46
C ALA A 116 14.23 -19.19 4.78
N GLY A 117 14.53 -19.45 3.51
CA GLY A 117 13.93 -20.50 2.72
C GLY A 117 14.87 -21.71 2.56
N ALA A 118 15.04 -22.18 1.33
CA ALA A 118 15.94 -23.30 1.04
C ALA A 118 17.41 -22.89 1.15
N GLY A 119 18.20 -23.59 1.95
CA GLY A 119 19.65 -23.35 2.07
C GLY A 119 20.20 -23.38 3.50
N GLY A 120 19.34 -23.65 4.51
CA GLY A 120 19.77 -23.77 5.91
C GLY A 120 20.40 -22.47 6.43
N ASP A 121 21.55 -22.59 7.10
CA ASP A 121 22.25 -21.47 7.73
C ASP A 121 22.65 -20.37 6.73
N GLU A 122 22.99 -20.73 5.50
CA GLU A 122 23.30 -19.75 4.44
C GLU A 122 22.10 -18.89 4.06
N ALA A 123 20.90 -19.48 4.03
CA ALA A 123 19.68 -18.71 3.81
C ALA A 123 19.42 -17.73 4.97
N ALA A 124 19.70 -18.13 6.20
CA ALA A 124 19.56 -17.26 7.36
C ALA A 124 20.60 -16.12 7.38
N LEU A 125 21.84 -16.37 6.97
CA LEU A 125 22.85 -15.33 6.79
C LEU A 125 22.45 -14.33 5.71
N PHE A 126 21.96 -14.84 4.59
CA PHE A 126 21.48 -13.98 3.50
C PHE A 126 20.23 -13.16 3.91
N ALA A 127 19.34 -13.73 4.73
CA ALA A 127 18.19 -12.97 5.29
C ALA A 127 18.66 -11.77 6.12
N ALA A 128 19.69 -11.95 6.95
CA ALA A 128 20.29 -10.87 7.73
C ALA A 128 20.93 -9.78 6.85
N GLU A 129 21.55 -10.16 5.73
CA GLU A 129 22.13 -9.22 4.78
C GLU A 129 21.06 -8.42 4.06
N VAL A 130 19.98 -9.08 3.61
CA VAL A 130 18.85 -8.40 2.95
C VAL A 130 18.07 -7.50 3.92
N TYR A 131 17.97 -7.89 5.20
CA TYR A 131 17.44 -6.99 6.23
C TYR A 131 18.28 -5.70 6.31
N ARG A 132 19.62 -5.79 6.38
CA ARG A 132 20.52 -4.62 6.38
C ARG A 132 20.37 -3.78 5.11
N LEU A 133 20.23 -4.40 3.94
CA LEU A 133 19.98 -3.73 2.68
C LEU A 133 18.72 -2.84 2.77
N TYR A 134 17.61 -3.37 3.30
CA TYR A 134 16.39 -2.58 3.45
C TYR A 134 16.50 -1.49 4.52
N VAL A 135 17.26 -1.71 5.58
CA VAL A 135 17.54 -0.67 6.59
C VAL A 135 18.31 0.48 5.94
N HIS A 136 19.38 0.22 5.19
CA HIS A 136 20.16 1.25 4.50
C HIS A 136 19.33 1.98 3.44
N TYR A 137 18.50 1.24 2.69
CA TYR A 137 17.60 1.87 1.74
C TYR A 137 16.61 2.80 2.45
N ALA A 138 15.98 2.36 3.52
CA ALA A 138 15.05 3.17 4.31
C ALA A 138 15.72 4.44 4.88
N GLU A 139 16.94 4.32 5.39
CA GLU A 139 17.74 5.46 5.85
C GLU A 139 18.02 6.47 4.72
N SER A 140 18.35 5.99 3.51
CA SER A 140 18.55 6.83 2.33
C SER A 140 17.30 7.62 1.95
N GLN A 141 16.12 7.03 2.19
CA GLN A 141 14.82 7.68 1.97
C GLN A 141 14.35 8.51 3.17
N ARG A 142 15.12 8.56 4.26
CA ARG A 142 14.77 9.21 5.55
C ARG A 142 13.51 8.59 6.20
N TRP A 143 13.29 7.30 6.01
CA TRP A 143 12.24 6.56 6.66
C TRP A 143 12.72 5.98 7.98
N LYS A 144 11.80 5.82 8.93
CA LYS A 144 12.08 5.19 10.22
C LYS A 144 11.92 3.68 10.09
N VAL A 145 12.88 2.92 10.62
CA VAL A 145 12.80 1.46 10.72
C VAL A 145 12.63 1.07 12.19
N GLU A 146 11.68 0.17 12.44
CA GLU A 146 11.41 -0.37 13.78
C GLU A 146 11.32 -1.90 13.68
N THR A 147 12.25 -2.59 14.35
CA THR A 147 12.27 -4.04 14.38
C THR A 147 11.21 -4.54 15.36
N MET A 148 10.32 -5.39 14.90
CA MET A 148 9.21 -5.94 15.69
C MET A 148 9.57 -7.29 16.32
N ASN A 149 10.16 -8.19 15.52
CA ASN A 149 10.54 -9.53 15.95
C ASN A 149 11.74 -10.04 15.16
N VAL A 150 12.65 -10.77 15.82
CA VAL A 150 13.80 -11.41 15.19
C VAL A 150 13.98 -12.80 15.77
N ASP A 151 14.13 -13.80 14.90
CA ASP A 151 14.58 -15.15 15.26
C ASP A 151 16.01 -15.36 14.72
N GLU A 152 17.01 -15.14 15.59
CA GLU A 152 18.43 -15.22 15.24
C GLU A 152 18.98 -16.61 15.42
N ILE A 153 19.97 -16.96 14.58
CA ILE A 153 20.81 -18.15 14.74
C ILE A 153 22.20 -17.74 15.25
N GLY A 154 22.87 -18.64 15.97
CA GLY A 154 24.12 -18.36 16.70
C GLY A 154 25.32 -17.88 15.86
N ILE A 155 25.20 -17.82 14.51
CA ILE A 155 26.23 -17.38 13.58
C ILE A 155 25.93 -15.98 12.97
N GLY A 156 24.99 -15.24 13.54
CA GLY A 156 24.61 -13.91 13.05
C GLY A 156 23.60 -13.90 11.89
N GLY A 157 23.04 -15.06 11.53
CA GLY A 157 21.95 -15.17 10.56
C GLY A 157 20.58 -15.02 11.24
N MET A 158 19.55 -14.79 10.44
CA MET A 158 18.15 -14.62 10.87
C MET A 158 17.28 -15.66 10.18
N LYS A 159 16.58 -16.52 10.95
CA LYS A 159 15.56 -17.40 10.38
C LYS A 159 14.34 -16.62 9.95
N GLU A 160 13.98 -15.65 10.77
CA GLU A 160 12.86 -14.74 10.51
C GLU A 160 13.18 -13.38 11.11
N VAL A 161 12.83 -12.31 10.40
CA VAL A 161 12.83 -10.94 10.90
C VAL A 161 11.60 -10.22 10.39
N ASN A 162 10.88 -9.57 11.32
CA ASN A 162 9.72 -8.73 11.06
C ASN A 162 10.04 -7.31 11.50
N PHE A 163 9.87 -6.34 10.62
CA PHE A 163 10.16 -4.94 10.89
C PHE A 163 9.21 -4.02 10.15
N MET A 164 8.93 -2.88 10.74
CA MET A 164 8.09 -1.84 10.16
C MET A 164 8.98 -0.73 9.59
N ILE A 165 8.63 -0.26 8.41
CA ILE A 165 9.23 0.92 7.79
C ILE A 165 8.14 1.99 7.69
N SER A 166 8.35 3.11 8.39
CA SER A 166 7.40 4.22 8.45
C SER A 166 7.94 5.40 7.68
N GLY A 167 7.18 5.85 6.69
CA GLY A 167 7.53 7.01 5.87
C GLY A 167 6.62 7.17 4.68
N GLN A 168 6.58 8.37 4.13
CA GLN A 168 5.74 8.69 3.00
C GLN A 168 6.11 7.85 1.77
N GLY A 169 5.13 7.13 1.22
CA GLY A 169 5.31 6.29 0.03
C GLY A 169 6.14 5.02 0.28
N ALA A 170 6.33 4.59 1.53
CA ALA A 170 7.12 3.40 1.84
C ALA A 170 6.51 2.15 1.21
N TYR A 171 5.20 1.94 1.34
CA TYR A 171 4.52 0.80 0.73
C TYR A 171 4.54 0.88 -0.80
N SER A 172 4.32 2.04 -1.39
CA SER A 172 4.29 2.24 -2.85
C SER A 172 5.59 1.80 -3.55
N LYS A 173 6.73 1.94 -2.87
CA LYS A 173 8.04 1.54 -3.38
C LYS A 173 8.37 0.09 -3.04
N LEU A 174 8.18 -0.32 -1.78
CA LEU A 174 8.61 -1.63 -1.30
C LEU A 174 7.68 -2.78 -1.67
N LYS A 175 6.43 -2.54 -2.05
CA LYS A 175 5.50 -3.60 -2.51
C LYS A 175 6.05 -4.46 -3.64
N TYR A 176 6.98 -3.93 -4.45
CA TYR A 176 7.65 -4.66 -5.52
C TYR A 176 8.80 -5.56 -5.04
N GLU A 177 9.15 -5.50 -3.76
CA GLU A 177 10.19 -6.36 -3.17
C GLU A 177 9.65 -7.71 -2.66
N SER A 178 8.32 -7.88 -2.64
CA SER A 178 7.68 -9.12 -2.21
C SER A 178 7.95 -10.27 -3.17
N GLY A 179 8.33 -11.43 -2.62
CA GLY A 179 8.59 -12.66 -3.38
C GLY A 179 9.80 -13.44 -2.89
N VAL A 180 10.27 -14.36 -3.74
CA VAL A 180 11.44 -15.20 -3.44
C VAL A 180 12.71 -14.57 -3.99
N HIS A 181 13.67 -14.28 -3.11
CA HIS A 181 15.01 -13.79 -3.45
C HIS A 181 16.02 -14.94 -3.39
N ARG A 182 16.79 -15.08 -4.45
CA ARG A 182 17.76 -16.18 -4.61
C ARG A 182 19.18 -15.65 -4.57
N VAL A 183 20.03 -16.26 -3.76
CA VAL A 183 21.47 -15.99 -3.69
C VAL A 183 22.27 -17.14 -4.27
N GLN A 184 23.32 -16.80 -5.02
CA GLN A 184 24.31 -17.72 -5.56
C GLN A 184 25.69 -17.25 -5.14
N ARG A 185 26.31 -17.98 -4.18
CA ARG A 185 27.67 -17.72 -3.71
C ARG A 185 28.26 -18.99 -3.08
N VAL A 186 29.55 -18.95 -2.79
CA VAL A 186 30.17 -19.94 -1.90
C VAL A 186 29.79 -19.55 -0.47
N PRO A 187 29.04 -20.39 0.27
CA PRO A 187 28.66 -20.08 1.64
C PRO A 187 29.88 -19.95 2.56
N GLU A 188 29.82 -19.09 3.58
CA GLU A 188 30.87 -19.05 4.62
C GLU A 188 30.99 -20.36 5.40
N THR A 189 29.93 -21.17 5.43
CA THR A 189 29.86 -22.48 6.07
C THR A 189 30.37 -23.62 5.19
N GLU A 190 30.76 -23.35 3.94
CA GLU A 190 31.21 -24.37 2.97
C GLU A 190 32.75 -24.46 2.90
N SER A 191 33.29 -25.60 3.25
CA SER A 191 34.74 -25.84 3.22
C SER A 191 35.29 -26.23 1.83
N GLY A 192 34.41 -26.66 0.91
CA GLY A 192 34.81 -27.21 -0.41
C GLY A 192 34.80 -26.16 -1.53
N GLY A 193 34.52 -24.89 -1.26
CA GLY A 193 34.52 -23.81 -2.27
C GLY A 193 33.43 -23.93 -3.36
N ARG A 194 32.39 -24.72 -3.10
CA ARG A 194 31.28 -24.93 -4.07
C ARG A 194 30.26 -23.80 -3.99
N ILE A 195 29.81 -23.33 -5.15
CA ILE A 195 28.72 -22.36 -5.23
C ILE A 195 27.41 -23.04 -4.86
N HIS A 196 26.75 -22.53 -3.83
CA HIS A 196 25.43 -22.97 -3.43
C HIS A 196 24.37 -21.95 -3.88
N THR A 197 23.14 -22.43 -3.97
CA THR A 197 21.96 -21.62 -4.26
C THR A 197 21.03 -21.69 -3.08
N SER A 198 20.83 -20.56 -2.41
CA SER A 198 19.92 -20.43 -1.27
C SER A 198 18.81 -19.43 -1.58
N THR A 199 17.71 -19.51 -0.86
CA THR A 199 16.57 -18.62 -1.04
C THR A 199 16.09 -18.05 0.29
N ILE A 200 15.55 -16.86 0.21
CA ILE A 200 14.75 -16.25 1.25
C ILE A 200 13.39 -15.83 0.66
N THR A 201 12.41 -15.67 1.49
CA THR A 201 11.13 -15.09 1.12
C THR A 201 10.99 -13.72 1.78
N VAL A 202 10.51 -12.76 1.02
CA VAL A 202 10.19 -11.41 1.49
C VAL A 202 8.71 -11.19 1.30
N ALA A 203 7.97 -10.95 2.39
CA ALA A 203 6.59 -10.50 2.34
C ALA A 203 6.54 -9.02 2.68
N VAL A 204 5.76 -8.24 1.92
CA VAL A 204 5.61 -6.80 2.09
C VAL A 204 4.13 -6.51 2.24
N MET A 205 3.72 -6.09 3.43
CA MET A 205 2.33 -5.89 3.79
C MET A 205 2.09 -4.44 4.21
N PRO A 206 0.96 -3.83 3.84
CA PRO A 206 0.62 -2.51 4.36
C PRO A 206 0.29 -2.61 5.84
N GLU A 207 0.61 -1.55 6.61
CA GLU A 207 0.15 -1.44 7.99
C GLU A 207 -1.37 -1.43 8.04
N VAL A 208 -1.94 -2.30 8.86
CA VAL A 208 -3.39 -2.39 9.08
C VAL A 208 -3.74 -1.49 10.26
N GLU A 209 -4.68 -0.58 10.07
CA GLU A 209 -5.24 0.23 11.16
C GLU A 209 -6.12 -0.63 12.07
N ASP A 210 -6.21 -0.26 13.35
CA ASP A 210 -7.11 -0.92 14.30
C ASP A 210 -8.55 -0.93 13.76
N VAL A 211 -9.20 -2.08 13.89
CA VAL A 211 -10.56 -2.26 13.38
C VAL A 211 -11.54 -1.59 14.35
N ASP A 212 -12.08 -0.45 13.96
CA ASP A 212 -13.18 0.19 14.69
C ASP A 212 -14.53 -0.47 14.33
N VAL A 213 -15.12 -1.17 15.30
CA VAL A 213 -16.46 -1.74 15.16
C VAL A 213 -17.52 -0.72 15.56
N VAL A 214 -18.14 -0.10 14.55
CA VAL A 214 -19.31 0.74 14.72
C VAL A 214 -20.55 -0.14 14.65
N ILE A 215 -21.35 -0.14 15.73
CA ILE A 215 -22.61 -0.88 15.80
C ILE A 215 -23.76 0.08 15.55
N ASP A 216 -24.50 -0.11 14.44
CA ASP A 216 -25.76 0.63 14.22
C ASP A 216 -26.89 -0.05 15.01
N GLU A 217 -27.61 0.72 15.84
CA GLU A 217 -28.75 0.21 16.62
C GLU A 217 -29.89 -0.32 15.73
N LYS A 218 -29.99 0.12 14.46
CA LYS A 218 -30.98 -0.38 13.51
C LYS A 218 -30.74 -1.81 13.09
N ASP A 219 -29.51 -2.29 13.18
CA ASP A 219 -29.11 -3.64 12.81
C ASP A 219 -29.26 -4.63 13.96
N ILE A 220 -29.77 -4.16 15.12
CA ILE A 220 -29.93 -4.99 16.32
C ILE A 220 -31.40 -5.15 16.68
N ARG A 221 -31.82 -6.39 16.81
CA ARG A 221 -33.06 -6.75 17.47
C ARG A 221 -32.82 -6.98 18.93
N ILE A 222 -33.60 -6.33 19.78
CA ILE A 222 -33.56 -6.45 21.23
C ILE A 222 -34.81 -7.19 21.70
N ASP A 223 -34.63 -8.37 22.25
CA ASP A 223 -35.71 -9.15 22.88
C ASP A 223 -35.51 -9.15 24.41
N VAL A 224 -36.55 -8.85 25.13
CA VAL A 224 -36.55 -8.87 26.58
C VAL A 224 -37.38 -10.07 27.05
N MET A 225 -36.86 -10.80 28.03
CA MET A 225 -37.51 -12.00 28.53
C MET A 225 -37.22 -12.22 30.02
N ARG A 226 -37.92 -13.14 30.60
CA ARG A 226 -37.68 -13.56 32.00
C ARG A 226 -36.37 -14.34 32.08
N ALA A 227 -35.62 -14.10 33.15
CA ALA A 227 -34.41 -14.88 33.40
C ALA A 227 -34.74 -16.34 33.69
N SER A 228 -33.93 -17.26 33.19
CA SER A 228 -34.08 -18.72 33.47
C SER A 228 -33.09 -19.11 34.57
N GLY A 229 -33.52 -19.93 35.52
CA GLY A 229 -32.67 -20.46 36.61
C GLY A 229 -33.38 -20.60 37.95
N ASN A 230 -32.70 -21.22 38.93
CA ASN A 230 -33.19 -21.34 40.27
C ASN A 230 -33.20 -19.95 40.97
N GLY A 231 -34.37 -19.37 41.19
CA GLY A 231 -34.52 -18.06 41.78
C GLY A 231 -35.87 -17.80 42.40
N GLY A 232 -35.95 -16.79 43.27
CA GLY A 232 -37.18 -16.35 43.93
C GLY A 232 -38.04 -15.45 43.03
N GLN A 233 -38.93 -14.64 43.62
CA GLN A 233 -39.92 -13.82 42.94
C GLN A 233 -39.35 -12.93 41.85
N CYS A 234 -38.10 -12.43 41.99
CA CYS A 234 -37.45 -11.52 41.02
C CYS A 234 -37.15 -12.21 39.66
N VAL A 235 -36.78 -13.48 39.67
CA VAL A 235 -36.51 -14.28 38.45
C VAL A 235 -37.77 -14.62 37.71
N ASN A 236 -38.88 -14.90 38.44
CA ASN A 236 -40.13 -15.42 37.90
C ASN A 236 -41.10 -14.33 37.42
N THR A 237 -40.94 -13.06 37.93
CA THR A 237 -41.90 -12.00 37.67
C THR A 237 -41.35 -10.82 36.85
N THR A 238 -40.03 -10.66 36.79
CA THR A 238 -39.40 -9.49 36.13
C THR A 238 -38.74 -9.91 34.83
N ASP A 239 -39.02 -9.19 33.72
CA ASP A 239 -38.36 -9.38 32.44
C ASP A 239 -36.98 -8.72 32.45
N SER A 240 -36.00 -9.32 33.15
CA SER A 240 -34.66 -8.77 33.34
C SER A 240 -33.64 -9.28 32.35
N ALA A 241 -33.86 -10.41 31.69
CA ALA A 241 -32.94 -10.96 30.71
C ALA A 241 -33.08 -10.29 29.33
N VAL A 242 -31.96 -10.05 28.67
CA VAL A 242 -31.88 -9.38 27.37
C VAL A 242 -31.18 -10.28 26.39
N ARG A 243 -31.78 -10.43 25.21
CA ARG A 243 -31.19 -11.09 24.04
C ARG A 243 -31.03 -10.06 22.92
N LEU A 244 -29.83 -9.95 22.38
CA LEU A 244 -29.53 -9.14 21.22
C LEU A 244 -29.27 -10.05 20.02
N THR A 245 -29.88 -9.74 18.89
CA THR A 245 -29.63 -10.43 17.62
C THR A 245 -29.16 -9.38 16.63
N HIS A 246 -27.93 -9.52 16.15
CA HIS A 246 -27.36 -8.67 15.12
C HIS A 246 -27.69 -9.23 13.75
N TYR A 247 -28.52 -8.53 12.96
CA TYR A 247 -29.05 -9.03 11.69
C TYR A 247 -27.96 -9.32 10.64
N PRO A 248 -26.95 -8.44 10.40
CA PRO A 248 -25.99 -8.69 9.32
C PRO A 248 -25.12 -9.92 9.54
N THR A 249 -24.77 -10.23 10.80
CA THR A 249 -23.88 -11.37 11.13
C THR A 249 -24.61 -12.57 11.69
N GLY A 250 -25.90 -12.42 12.04
CA GLY A 250 -26.68 -13.48 12.70
C GLY A 250 -26.24 -13.81 14.13
N ILE A 251 -25.35 -13.01 14.72
CA ILE A 251 -24.85 -13.24 16.08
C ILE A 251 -25.95 -12.98 17.08
N VAL A 252 -26.14 -13.94 17.99
CA VAL A 252 -27.04 -13.81 19.11
C VAL A 252 -26.25 -13.76 20.41
N VAL A 253 -26.55 -12.74 21.24
CA VAL A 253 -25.95 -12.55 22.57
C VAL A 253 -27.06 -12.51 23.60
N TYR A 254 -26.83 -13.17 24.72
CA TYR A 254 -27.79 -13.26 25.83
C TYR A 254 -27.16 -12.85 27.15
N SER A 255 -27.82 -12.00 27.91
CA SER A 255 -27.38 -11.57 29.25
C SER A 255 -28.54 -11.62 30.25
N GLN A 256 -28.33 -12.34 31.37
CA GLN A 256 -29.28 -12.47 32.46
C GLN A 256 -28.62 -12.43 33.85
N THR A 257 -27.35 -12.01 33.92
CA THR A 257 -26.54 -12.10 35.13
C THR A 257 -26.93 -11.07 36.21
N GLU A 258 -27.54 -9.97 35.78
CA GLU A 258 -27.91 -8.87 36.66
C GLU A 258 -29.42 -8.87 36.92
N LYS A 259 -29.82 -8.25 38.07
CA LYS A 259 -31.24 -8.08 38.42
C LYS A 259 -31.91 -6.96 37.61
N SER A 260 -31.13 -6.07 37.02
CA SER A 260 -31.60 -4.93 36.24
C SER A 260 -31.52 -5.22 34.74
N GLN A 261 -32.64 -5.02 34.05
CA GLN A 261 -32.73 -5.11 32.59
C GLN A 261 -31.73 -4.15 31.90
N LEU A 262 -31.57 -2.92 32.42
CA LEU A 262 -30.67 -1.93 31.85
C LEU A 262 -29.21 -2.39 31.94
N GLN A 263 -28.80 -3.01 33.03
CA GLN A 263 -27.45 -3.54 33.21
C GLN A 263 -27.21 -4.75 32.31
N ASN A 264 -28.22 -5.65 32.18
CA ASN A 264 -28.13 -6.77 31.22
C ASN A 264 -28.06 -6.29 29.77
N LYS A 265 -28.81 -5.22 29.42
CA LYS A 265 -28.72 -4.60 28.09
C LYS A 265 -27.29 -4.08 27.82
N ALA A 266 -26.71 -3.31 28.75
CA ALA A 266 -25.36 -2.79 28.65
C ALA A 266 -24.31 -3.92 28.48
N LYS A 267 -24.41 -4.99 29.30
CA LYS A 267 -23.53 -6.16 29.19
C LYS A 267 -23.71 -6.90 27.88
N ALA A 268 -24.93 -7.07 27.40
CA ALA A 268 -25.19 -7.70 26.11
C ALA A 268 -24.60 -6.92 24.93
N PHE A 269 -24.68 -5.58 24.95
CA PHE A 269 -24.02 -4.72 23.97
C PHE A 269 -22.49 -4.83 24.02
N ALA A 270 -21.90 -4.84 25.24
CA ALA A 270 -20.47 -5.05 25.39
C ALA A 270 -20.01 -6.41 24.85
N LEU A 271 -20.76 -7.48 25.15
CA LEU A 271 -20.47 -8.81 24.60
C LEU A 271 -20.65 -8.89 23.07
N LEU A 272 -21.67 -8.22 22.52
CA LEU A 272 -21.89 -8.16 21.09
C LEU A 272 -20.72 -7.43 20.41
N ARG A 273 -20.28 -6.28 20.97
CA ARG A 273 -19.14 -5.53 20.46
C ARG A 273 -17.86 -6.36 20.45
N ALA A 274 -17.57 -7.06 21.54
CA ALA A 274 -16.42 -7.96 21.63
C ALA A 274 -16.45 -9.05 20.54
N LYS A 275 -17.60 -9.71 20.36
CA LYS A 275 -17.74 -10.75 19.33
C LYS A 275 -17.62 -10.22 17.90
N LEU A 276 -18.16 -9.03 17.62
CA LEU A 276 -18.04 -8.40 16.32
C LEU A 276 -16.58 -7.99 16.06
N TYR A 277 -15.90 -7.45 17.08
CA TYR A 277 -14.47 -7.13 17.00
C TYR A 277 -13.62 -8.37 16.69
N ASP A 278 -13.86 -9.49 17.41
CA ASP A 278 -13.15 -10.74 17.15
C ASP A 278 -13.34 -11.24 15.70
N ILE A 279 -14.56 -11.12 15.15
CA ILE A 279 -14.86 -11.54 13.77
C ILE A 279 -14.15 -10.63 12.75
N GLU A 280 -14.20 -9.32 12.95
CA GLU A 280 -13.54 -8.40 12.03
C GLU A 280 -12.01 -8.54 12.11
N GLN A 281 -11.48 -8.74 13.31
CA GLN A 281 -10.06 -9.04 13.51
C GLN A 281 -9.65 -10.35 12.82
N GLN A 282 -10.48 -11.39 12.92
CA GLN A 282 -10.22 -12.66 12.23
C GLN A 282 -10.24 -12.50 10.71
N LYS A 283 -11.21 -11.76 10.16
CA LYS A 283 -11.26 -11.47 8.72
C LYS A 283 -10.03 -10.69 8.24
N ALA A 284 -9.60 -9.67 9.01
CA ALA A 284 -8.40 -8.91 8.70
C ALA A 284 -7.16 -9.80 8.71
N HIS A 285 -7.03 -10.68 9.71
CA HIS A 285 -5.95 -11.65 9.82
C HIS A 285 -5.95 -12.68 8.67
N ASP A 286 -7.12 -13.20 8.29
CA ASP A 286 -7.25 -14.14 7.18
C ASP A 286 -6.89 -13.48 5.84
N ALA A 287 -7.31 -12.22 5.61
CA ALA A 287 -6.95 -11.45 4.43
C ALA A 287 -5.44 -11.17 4.36
N GLU A 288 -4.81 -10.83 5.49
CA GLU A 288 -3.35 -10.65 5.60
C GLU A 288 -2.61 -11.97 5.32
N ALA A 289 -3.09 -13.08 5.88
CA ALA A 289 -2.51 -14.40 5.66
C ALA A 289 -2.62 -14.84 4.19
N GLU A 290 -3.74 -14.53 3.52
CA GLU A 290 -3.92 -14.80 2.09
C GLU A 290 -3.00 -13.94 1.23
N LEU A 291 -2.90 -12.64 1.53
CA LEU A 291 -1.95 -11.73 0.85
C LEU A 291 -0.51 -12.23 0.99
N ARG A 292 -0.09 -12.60 2.21
CA ARG A 292 1.23 -13.17 2.48
C ARG A 292 1.46 -14.43 1.64
N ARG A 293 0.53 -15.37 1.61
CA ARG A 293 0.65 -16.60 0.81
C ARG A 293 0.77 -16.32 -0.68
N SER A 294 0.02 -15.36 -1.21
CA SER A 294 0.08 -14.99 -2.62
C SER A 294 1.43 -14.40 -3.02
N GLN A 295 2.12 -13.72 -2.09
CA GLN A 295 3.43 -13.09 -2.32
C GLN A 295 4.60 -14.08 -2.26
N ILE A 296 4.57 -15.03 -1.31
CA ILE A 296 5.71 -15.91 -1.02
C ILE A 296 5.66 -17.23 -1.78
N GLY A 297 4.49 -17.65 -2.28
CA GLY A 297 4.33 -18.95 -2.90
C GLY A 297 4.79 -20.10 -1.98
N THR A 298 5.57 -21.03 -2.53
CA THR A 298 6.18 -22.15 -1.78
C THR A 298 7.60 -21.83 -1.26
N GLY A 299 8.19 -20.69 -1.66
CA GLY A 299 9.59 -20.34 -1.36
C GLY A 299 10.62 -21.18 -2.14
N ASP A 300 10.19 -21.91 -3.18
CA ASP A 300 11.08 -22.74 -4.01
C ASP A 300 12.02 -21.85 -4.84
N ARG A 301 13.20 -22.41 -5.15
CA ARG A 301 14.23 -21.77 -5.99
C ARG A 301 13.74 -21.42 -7.40
N SER A 302 12.69 -22.08 -7.89
CA SER A 302 12.07 -21.83 -9.19
C SER A 302 11.22 -20.56 -9.20
N GLU A 303 10.62 -20.17 -8.07
CA GLU A 303 9.71 -19.05 -7.93
C GLU A 303 10.41 -17.68 -7.75
N LYS A 304 11.74 -17.64 -7.95
CA LYS A 304 12.55 -16.45 -7.75
C LYS A 304 12.05 -15.23 -8.54
N ILE A 305 11.93 -14.11 -7.85
CA ILE A 305 11.75 -12.80 -8.48
C ILE A 305 13.11 -12.16 -8.81
N ARG A 306 14.11 -12.36 -7.95
CA ARG A 306 15.43 -11.76 -8.08
C ARG A 306 16.55 -12.74 -7.73
N THR A 307 17.68 -12.64 -8.45
CA THR A 307 18.88 -13.41 -8.19
C THR A 307 20.07 -12.50 -7.91
N TYR A 308 20.73 -12.75 -6.80
CA TYR A 308 21.97 -12.10 -6.37
C TYR A 308 23.13 -13.08 -6.64
N ASN A 309 23.94 -12.80 -7.67
CA ASN A 309 25.04 -13.66 -8.10
C ASN A 309 26.36 -13.01 -7.70
N PHE A 310 26.93 -13.47 -6.58
CA PHE A 310 28.17 -12.93 -6.03
C PHE A 310 29.40 -13.21 -6.92
N PRO A 311 29.61 -14.42 -7.46
CA PRO A 311 30.75 -14.68 -8.35
C PRO A 311 30.78 -13.79 -9.59
N GLN A 312 29.64 -13.33 -10.06
CA GLN A 312 29.52 -12.45 -11.25
C GLN A 312 29.29 -10.97 -10.87
N GLY A 313 29.18 -10.63 -9.59
CA GLY A 313 28.95 -9.26 -9.11
C GLY A 313 27.65 -8.65 -9.66
N ARG A 314 26.62 -9.48 -9.97
CA ARG A 314 25.39 -9.02 -10.61
C ARG A 314 24.13 -9.35 -9.83
N VAL A 315 23.14 -8.49 -9.99
CA VAL A 315 21.75 -8.71 -9.54
C VAL A 315 20.84 -8.73 -10.77
N THR A 316 19.96 -9.72 -10.87
CA THR A 316 19.00 -9.84 -11.95
C THR A 316 17.59 -9.92 -11.40
N ASP A 317 16.71 -8.99 -11.75
CA ASP A 317 15.28 -9.08 -11.52
C ASP A 317 14.62 -9.77 -12.71
N HIS A 318 14.07 -10.95 -12.47
CA HIS A 318 13.53 -11.81 -13.54
C HIS A 318 12.16 -11.39 -14.03
N ARG A 319 11.43 -10.58 -13.29
CA ARG A 319 10.09 -10.09 -13.66
C ARG A 319 10.16 -9.10 -14.82
N ILE A 320 11.21 -8.29 -14.82
CA ILE A 320 11.41 -7.20 -15.79
C ILE A 320 12.65 -7.41 -16.68
N GLY A 321 13.40 -8.51 -16.48
CA GLY A 321 14.61 -8.81 -17.23
C GLY A 321 15.78 -7.85 -16.98
N LEU A 322 15.74 -7.06 -15.90
CA LEU A 322 16.79 -6.09 -15.54
C LEU A 322 17.99 -6.80 -14.93
N THR A 323 19.19 -6.52 -15.41
CA THR A 323 20.45 -7.00 -14.84
C THR A 323 21.38 -5.84 -14.54
N LEU A 324 21.83 -5.72 -13.28
CA LEU A 324 22.76 -4.70 -12.81
C LEU A 324 24.07 -5.36 -12.36
N TYR A 325 25.21 -4.83 -12.80
CA TYR A 325 26.55 -5.30 -12.44
C TYR A 325 27.16 -4.46 -11.30
N LYS A 326 26.37 -4.18 -10.26
CA LYS A 326 26.74 -3.40 -9.09
C LYS A 326 26.22 -4.05 -7.80
N LEU A 327 26.43 -5.36 -7.67
CA LEU A 327 25.91 -6.15 -6.55
C LEU A 327 26.23 -5.54 -5.19
N ASP A 328 27.48 -5.12 -4.97
CA ASP A 328 27.93 -4.57 -3.68
C ASP A 328 27.13 -3.33 -3.29
N LYS A 329 26.88 -2.42 -4.25
CA LYS A 329 26.06 -1.22 -4.03
C LYS A 329 24.61 -1.58 -3.71
N VAL A 330 24.06 -2.58 -4.41
CA VAL A 330 22.72 -3.08 -4.16
C VAL A 330 22.62 -3.64 -2.74
N MET A 331 23.61 -4.42 -2.28
CA MET A 331 23.66 -4.94 -0.91
C MET A 331 23.81 -3.85 0.14
N ASP A 332 24.41 -2.71 -0.22
CA ASP A 332 24.48 -1.50 0.62
C ASP A 332 23.21 -0.62 0.58
N GLY A 333 22.15 -1.07 -0.10
CA GLY A 333 20.85 -0.40 -0.13
C GLY A 333 20.56 0.41 -1.39
N ASP A 334 21.42 0.43 -2.43
CA ASP A 334 21.17 1.11 -3.70
C ASP A 334 20.25 0.28 -4.60
N ILE A 335 18.96 0.19 -4.22
CA ILE A 335 17.93 -0.56 -4.95
C ILE A 335 16.96 0.34 -5.73
N GLN A 336 17.13 1.66 -5.70
CA GLN A 336 16.20 2.61 -6.30
C GLN A 336 15.97 2.34 -7.78
N GLU A 337 17.03 2.06 -8.55
CA GLU A 337 16.93 1.77 -9.98
C GLU A 337 16.07 0.53 -10.27
N ILE A 338 16.13 -0.50 -9.42
CA ILE A 338 15.31 -1.72 -9.55
C ILE A 338 13.84 -1.39 -9.26
N ILE A 339 13.60 -0.63 -8.21
CA ILE A 339 12.24 -0.20 -7.81
C ILE A 339 11.62 0.65 -8.92
N ASP A 340 12.35 1.64 -9.46
CA ASP A 340 11.87 2.52 -10.52
C ASP A 340 11.54 1.72 -11.79
N ALA A 341 12.36 0.74 -12.15
CA ALA A 341 12.10 -0.14 -13.27
C ALA A 341 10.85 -1.03 -13.05
N CYS A 342 10.65 -1.52 -11.83
CA CYS A 342 9.43 -2.27 -11.47
C CYS A 342 8.17 -1.39 -11.53
N ILE A 343 8.25 -0.15 -11.02
CA ILE A 343 7.16 0.83 -11.10
C ILE A 343 6.82 1.11 -12.57
N ALA A 344 7.81 1.39 -13.41
CA ALA A 344 7.61 1.64 -14.84
C ALA A 344 6.96 0.45 -15.55
N ALA A 345 7.38 -0.77 -15.24
CA ALA A 345 6.79 -1.99 -15.82
C ALA A 345 5.33 -2.18 -15.38
N ASP A 346 5.00 -1.93 -14.11
CA ASP A 346 3.63 -2.01 -13.58
C ASP A 346 2.72 -0.94 -14.22
N GLN A 347 3.22 0.30 -14.34
CA GLN A 347 2.51 1.38 -15.02
C GLN A 347 2.25 1.05 -16.49
N ALA A 348 3.25 0.52 -17.21
CA ALA A 348 3.09 0.10 -18.60
C ALA A 348 2.04 -1.02 -18.74
N ALA A 349 2.03 -2.00 -17.84
CA ALA A 349 1.04 -3.08 -17.83
C ALA A 349 -0.39 -2.55 -17.55
N LYS A 350 -0.54 -1.60 -16.63
CA LYS A 350 -1.82 -0.95 -16.32
C LYS A 350 -2.32 -0.11 -17.51
N LEU A 351 -1.44 0.65 -18.17
CA LEU A 351 -1.79 1.43 -19.37
C LEU A 351 -2.22 0.52 -20.53
N ALA A 352 -1.54 -0.62 -20.74
CA ALA A 352 -1.94 -1.58 -21.77
C ALA A 352 -3.36 -2.11 -21.51
N LYS A 353 -3.69 -2.47 -20.28
CA LYS A 353 -5.03 -2.92 -19.90
C LYS A 353 -6.11 -1.84 -20.07
N MET A 354 -5.78 -0.56 -19.82
CA MET A 354 -6.73 0.55 -20.05
C MET A 354 -7.02 0.79 -21.52
N ASN A 355 -6.06 0.50 -22.42
CA ASN A 355 -6.23 0.66 -23.86
C ASN A 355 -7.01 -0.50 -24.51
N GLU A 356 -7.15 -1.63 -23.82
CA GLU A 356 -7.92 -2.81 -24.27
C GLU A 356 -9.42 -2.75 -23.88
N GLN A 357 -9.80 -1.83 -22.99
CA GLN A 357 -11.18 -1.56 -22.57
C GLN A 357 -11.77 -0.34 -23.30
#